data_6f8d258191b9983b6e25d3911861f003
#
_entry.id   6f8d258191b9983b6e25d3911861f003
#
_cell.length_a   1.000
_cell.length_b   1.000
_cell.length_c   1.000
_cell.angle_alpha   90.00
_cell.angle_beta   90.00
_cell.angle_gamma   90.00
#
_symmetry.space_group_name_H-M   'P 1'
#
loop_
_entity.id
_entity.type
_entity.pdbx_description
1 polymer ?
#
loop_
_entity_poly.entity_id
_entity_poly.type
_entity_poly.pdbx_seq_one_letter_code
_entity_poly.pdbx_strand_id
1 'polypeptide(L)'
;MEKYGLIGYPLRHSFSIGYFNEKFKSEGINAEYVNFEIPSINDFMEVIEENPNLCGLNVTIPYKEQVIPFLDELDRDTAKIGAVNVIKIIRQPKGKVKLVGYNSDIIGFTQSIQPLLQPHHKKALILGTGGASKAVYHGLKNLGIESIFVSRTHKAEDMLTYEELTPEIMAEYTVIVNSTPVGMFPKVDFCPNIPYELLTPNHLLYDLLYNPNVTLFMKKGEAQGAVVKNGLEMLLLQAFAAWEIWHK
;
A
#
# COMPACT_ATOMS: atom_id res chain seq x y z
N MET A 1 7.68 -1.97 -28.62
CA MET A 1 7.20 -1.10 -27.53
C MET A 1 7.06 -1.97 -26.30
N GLU A 2 7.71 -1.59 -25.22
CA GLU A 2 7.59 -2.27 -23.92
C GLU A 2 6.20 -2.07 -23.33
N LYS A 3 5.74 -3.02 -22.55
CA LYS A 3 4.45 -2.96 -21.89
C LYS A 3 4.62 -3.14 -20.37
N TYR A 4 3.92 -2.32 -19.63
CA TYR A 4 3.77 -2.42 -18.19
C TYR A 4 2.29 -2.39 -17.84
N GLY A 5 1.92 -2.75 -16.63
CA GLY A 5 0.51 -2.69 -16.29
C GLY A 5 0.17 -2.86 -14.82
N LEU A 6 -1.12 -2.71 -14.53
CA LEU A 6 -1.70 -2.97 -13.23
C LEU A 6 -2.66 -4.16 -13.35
N ILE A 7 -2.50 -5.12 -12.45
CA ILE A 7 -3.42 -6.25 -12.30
C ILE A 7 -4.23 -6.12 -11.01
N GLY A 8 -5.54 -6.30 -11.09
CA GLY A 8 -6.47 -6.16 -9.97
C GLY A 8 -7.93 -6.35 -10.39
N TYR A 9 -8.87 -6.21 -9.44
CA TYR A 9 -10.31 -6.28 -9.73
C TYR A 9 -11.15 -5.67 -8.60
N PRO A 10 -12.09 -4.72 -8.89
CA PRO A 10 -12.20 -3.95 -10.13
C PRO A 10 -11.16 -2.81 -10.21
N LEU A 11 -10.80 -2.38 -11.43
CA LEU A 11 -9.82 -1.31 -11.70
C LEU A 11 -10.47 -0.02 -12.23
N ARG A 12 -11.60 0.38 -11.66
CA ARG A 12 -12.40 1.53 -12.14
C ARG A 12 -11.65 2.86 -12.18
N HIS A 13 -10.71 3.09 -11.24
CA HIS A 13 -9.90 4.30 -11.15
C HIS A 13 -8.47 3.92 -10.77
N SER A 14 -7.59 3.89 -11.76
CA SER A 14 -6.17 3.62 -11.56
C SER A 14 -5.36 4.90 -11.73
N PHE A 15 -4.72 5.35 -10.64
CA PHE A 15 -3.72 6.41 -10.69
C PHE A 15 -2.54 6.02 -11.59
N SER A 16 -2.10 4.78 -11.50
CA SER A 16 -0.88 4.29 -12.16
C SER A 16 -0.93 4.41 -13.68
N ILE A 17 -2.10 4.17 -14.32
CA ILE A 17 -2.22 4.27 -15.78
C ILE A 17 -1.97 5.70 -16.28
N GLY A 18 -2.52 6.70 -15.60
CA GLY A 18 -2.30 8.12 -15.94
C GLY A 18 -0.85 8.52 -15.69
N TYR A 19 -0.33 8.18 -14.50
CA TYR A 19 1.01 8.53 -14.08
C TYR A 19 2.10 7.95 -15.01
N PHE A 20 2.08 6.64 -15.27
CA PHE A 20 3.13 6.01 -16.08
C PHE A 20 3.05 6.41 -17.56
N ASN A 21 1.86 6.52 -18.15
CA ASN A 21 1.75 6.95 -19.55
C ASN A 21 2.19 8.40 -19.75
N GLU A 22 1.93 9.29 -18.78
CA GLU A 22 2.44 10.67 -18.83
C GLU A 22 3.98 10.69 -18.67
N LYS A 23 4.53 9.89 -17.73
CA LYS A 23 5.98 9.71 -17.60
C LYS A 23 6.61 9.21 -18.89
N PHE A 24 6.07 8.18 -19.52
CA PHE A 24 6.61 7.63 -20.77
C PHE A 24 6.62 8.66 -21.88
N LYS A 25 5.53 9.42 -22.01
CA LYS A 25 5.42 10.51 -23.00
C LYS A 25 6.42 11.63 -22.73
N SER A 26 6.52 12.11 -21.49
CA SER A 26 7.38 13.25 -21.14
C SER A 26 8.87 12.92 -21.23
N GLU A 27 9.25 11.67 -20.97
CA GLU A 27 10.64 11.20 -21.01
C GLU A 27 11.03 10.53 -22.35
N GLY A 28 10.10 10.45 -23.31
CA GLY A 28 10.35 9.82 -24.60
C GLY A 28 10.59 8.32 -24.55
N ILE A 29 10.04 7.64 -23.53
CA ILE A 29 10.17 6.20 -23.33
C ILE A 29 9.20 5.47 -24.26
N ASN A 30 9.68 4.52 -25.06
CA ASN A 30 8.86 3.72 -25.97
C ASN A 30 8.16 2.58 -25.22
N ALA A 31 7.23 2.93 -24.34
CA ALA A 31 6.46 2.00 -23.51
C ALA A 31 5.00 2.44 -23.37
N GLU A 32 4.15 1.49 -22.97
CA GLU A 32 2.76 1.73 -22.59
C GLU A 32 2.44 1.12 -21.23
N TYR A 33 1.53 1.73 -20.50
CA TYR A 33 0.99 1.19 -19.26
C TYR A 33 -0.51 0.94 -19.39
N VAL A 34 -0.95 -0.29 -19.09
CA VAL A 34 -2.34 -0.73 -19.26
C VAL A 34 -2.91 -1.34 -17.98
N ASN A 35 -4.23 -1.41 -17.89
CA ASN A 35 -4.92 -2.11 -16.81
C ASN A 35 -5.31 -3.51 -17.28
N PHE A 36 -4.91 -4.52 -16.53
CA PHE A 36 -5.35 -5.91 -16.67
C PHE A 36 -6.37 -6.21 -15.57
N GLU A 37 -7.64 -5.96 -15.87
CA GLU A 37 -8.74 -6.23 -14.97
C GLU A 37 -9.19 -7.68 -15.11
N ILE A 38 -8.75 -8.54 -14.19
CA ILE A 38 -9.06 -9.98 -14.21
C ILE A 38 -10.00 -10.33 -13.07
N PRO A 39 -11.12 -11.02 -13.34
CA PRO A 39 -12.08 -11.43 -12.30
C PRO A 39 -11.53 -12.50 -11.35
N SER A 40 -10.54 -13.27 -11.79
CA SER A 40 -9.90 -14.35 -11.04
C SER A 40 -8.39 -14.28 -11.14
N ILE A 41 -7.68 -14.59 -10.05
CA ILE A 41 -6.21 -14.72 -10.08
C ILE A 41 -5.75 -15.87 -10.99
N ASN A 42 -6.60 -16.85 -11.26
CA ASN A 42 -6.28 -17.95 -12.17
C ASN A 42 -6.02 -17.48 -13.61
N ASP A 43 -6.55 -16.32 -13.99
CA ASP A 43 -6.35 -15.71 -15.32
C ASP A 43 -5.00 -14.97 -15.42
N PHE A 44 -4.21 -14.93 -14.32
CA PHE A 44 -2.92 -14.22 -14.27
C PHE A 44 -1.91 -14.73 -15.29
N MET A 45 -1.77 -16.05 -15.43
CA MET A 45 -0.79 -16.62 -16.38
C MET A 45 -1.17 -16.36 -17.83
N GLU A 46 -2.46 -16.31 -18.18
CA GLU A 46 -2.94 -15.93 -19.50
C GLU A 46 -2.52 -14.50 -19.86
N VAL A 47 -2.59 -13.55 -18.90
CA VAL A 47 -2.07 -12.18 -19.11
C VAL A 47 -0.58 -12.18 -19.47
N ILE A 48 0.24 -13.03 -18.82
CA ILE A 48 1.67 -13.14 -19.12
C ILE A 48 1.93 -13.73 -20.51
N GLU A 49 1.17 -14.77 -20.89
CA GLU A 49 1.31 -15.49 -22.16
C GLU A 49 0.85 -14.65 -23.35
N GLU A 50 -0.28 -13.96 -23.23
CA GLU A 50 -0.85 -13.12 -24.30
C GLU A 50 -0.08 -11.81 -24.53
N ASN A 51 0.79 -11.41 -23.59
CA ASN A 51 1.54 -10.16 -23.68
C ASN A 51 3.06 -10.41 -23.70
N PRO A 52 3.63 -10.86 -24.84
CA PRO A 52 5.05 -11.20 -24.93
C PRO A 52 6.00 -10.00 -24.74
N ASN A 53 5.51 -8.78 -24.83
CA ASN A 53 6.24 -7.53 -24.59
C ASN A 53 6.04 -6.95 -23.18
N LEU A 54 5.32 -7.67 -22.29
CA LEU A 54 5.12 -7.26 -20.90
C LEU A 54 6.42 -7.44 -20.11
N CYS A 55 6.90 -6.33 -19.50
CA CYS A 55 8.16 -6.24 -18.76
C CYS A 55 7.95 -6.15 -17.25
N GLY A 56 6.79 -5.66 -16.81
CA GLY A 56 6.50 -5.52 -15.39
C GLY A 56 5.02 -5.27 -15.10
N LEU A 57 4.62 -5.65 -13.90
CA LEU A 57 3.26 -5.43 -13.40
C LEU A 57 3.28 -4.80 -12.01
N ASN A 58 2.35 -3.87 -11.77
CA ASN A 58 1.88 -3.62 -10.42
C ASN A 58 0.72 -4.58 -10.09
N VAL A 59 0.56 -4.89 -8.82
CA VAL A 59 -0.53 -5.73 -8.30
C VAL A 59 -1.29 -4.97 -7.23
N THR A 60 -2.61 -4.90 -7.37
CA THR A 60 -3.48 -4.30 -6.37
C THR A 60 -4.54 -5.27 -5.86
N ILE A 61 -5.48 -4.75 -5.06
CA ILE A 61 -6.59 -5.52 -4.50
C ILE A 61 -7.34 -6.28 -5.62
N PRO A 62 -7.69 -7.55 -5.38
CA PRO A 62 -7.48 -8.36 -4.16
C PRO A 62 -6.22 -9.23 -4.21
N TYR A 63 -5.33 -9.07 -5.19
CA TYR A 63 -4.37 -10.10 -5.62
C TYR A 63 -2.98 -10.01 -4.98
N LYS A 64 -2.68 -9.02 -4.14
CA LYS A 64 -1.34 -8.83 -3.55
C LYS A 64 -0.76 -10.06 -2.80
N GLU A 65 -1.64 -10.88 -2.22
CA GLU A 65 -1.26 -12.13 -1.55
C GLU A 65 -1.47 -13.33 -2.48
N GLN A 66 -2.57 -13.32 -3.24
CA GLN A 66 -2.99 -14.44 -4.08
C GLN A 66 -2.06 -14.69 -5.27
N VAL A 67 -1.29 -13.68 -5.70
CA VAL A 67 -0.34 -13.81 -6.82
C VAL A 67 0.94 -14.56 -6.44
N ILE A 68 1.28 -14.63 -5.15
CA ILE A 68 2.55 -15.22 -4.67
C ILE A 68 2.78 -16.65 -5.18
N PRO A 69 1.80 -17.58 -5.19
CA PRO A 69 2.00 -18.93 -5.68
C PRO A 69 2.36 -19.04 -7.18
N PHE A 70 2.12 -17.99 -7.95
CA PHE A 70 2.41 -17.94 -9.39
C PHE A 70 3.82 -17.39 -9.70
N LEU A 71 4.56 -16.93 -8.68
CA LEU A 71 5.87 -16.32 -8.85
C LEU A 71 7.00 -17.32 -8.61
N ASP A 72 8.08 -17.19 -9.39
CA ASP A 72 9.26 -18.05 -9.27
C ASP A 72 10.13 -17.67 -8.07
N GLU A 73 10.13 -16.38 -7.70
CA GLU A 73 10.99 -15.85 -6.66
C GLU A 73 10.34 -14.62 -5.98
N LEU A 74 10.61 -14.44 -4.70
CA LEU A 74 10.30 -13.23 -3.96
C LEU A 74 11.59 -12.56 -3.51
N ASP A 75 11.64 -11.23 -3.63
CA ASP A 75 12.65 -10.45 -2.92
C ASP A 75 12.61 -10.75 -1.40
N ARG A 76 13.78 -10.68 -0.77
CA ARG A 76 13.96 -11.10 0.64
C ARG A 76 13.01 -10.40 1.61
N ASP A 77 12.79 -9.10 1.42
CA ASP A 77 11.91 -8.34 2.32
C ASP A 77 10.45 -8.53 1.96
N THR A 78 10.14 -8.69 0.68
CA THR A 78 8.80 -9.05 0.19
C THR A 78 8.33 -10.41 0.73
N ALA A 79 9.24 -11.38 0.83
CA ALA A 79 8.93 -12.70 1.40
C ALA A 79 8.50 -12.60 2.88
N LYS A 80 9.11 -11.68 3.66
CA LYS A 80 8.71 -11.43 5.06
C LYS A 80 7.35 -10.72 5.17
N ILE A 81 7.08 -9.78 4.24
CA ILE A 81 5.83 -9.03 4.19
C ILE A 81 4.65 -9.93 3.83
N GLY A 82 4.88 -10.93 2.96
CA GLY A 82 3.83 -11.82 2.46
C GLY A 82 2.78 -11.13 1.59
N ALA A 83 3.15 -10.05 0.90
CA ALA A 83 2.32 -9.35 -0.07
C ALA A 83 3.19 -8.75 -1.18
N VAL A 84 2.77 -8.92 -2.43
CA VAL A 84 3.44 -8.43 -3.64
C VAL A 84 2.61 -7.34 -4.26
N ASN A 85 3.22 -6.18 -4.58
CA ASN A 85 2.59 -5.12 -5.36
C ASN A 85 3.36 -4.76 -6.63
N VAL A 86 4.54 -5.37 -6.86
CA VAL A 86 5.34 -5.22 -8.08
C VAL A 86 5.85 -6.58 -8.52
N ILE A 87 5.70 -6.89 -9.80
CA ILE A 87 6.27 -8.09 -10.43
C ILE A 87 7.21 -7.63 -11.55
N LYS A 88 8.46 -8.08 -11.49
CA LYS A 88 9.40 -7.96 -12.59
C LYS A 88 9.33 -9.22 -13.46
N ILE A 89 9.18 -9.03 -14.75
CA ILE A 89 9.06 -10.11 -15.73
C ILE A 89 10.38 -10.21 -16.52
N ILE A 90 11.11 -11.27 -16.30
CA ILE A 90 12.41 -11.50 -16.92
C ILE A 90 12.24 -12.57 -18.01
N ARG A 91 12.36 -12.15 -19.27
CA ARG A 91 12.29 -13.07 -20.40
C ARG A 91 13.68 -13.63 -20.71
N GLN A 92 13.79 -14.94 -20.62
CA GLN A 92 15.03 -15.69 -20.82
C GLN A 92 15.08 -16.28 -22.24
N PRO A 93 16.28 -16.67 -22.73
CA PRO A 93 16.41 -17.43 -23.96
C PRO A 93 15.52 -18.69 -23.96
N LYS A 94 15.06 -19.10 -25.15
CA LYS A 94 14.17 -20.26 -25.39
C LYS A 94 12.75 -20.07 -24.84
N GLY A 95 12.30 -18.80 -24.66
CA GLY A 95 10.92 -18.47 -24.30
C GLY A 95 10.56 -18.69 -22.82
N LYS A 96 11.52 -19.01 -21.96
CA LYS A 96 11.27 -19.10 -20.51
C LYS A 96 11.01 -17.70 -19.93
N VAL A 97 10.03 -17.62 -19.05
CA VAL A 97 9.69 -16.40 -18.29
C VAL A 97 9.99 -16.67 -16.83
N LYS A 98 10.67 -15.73 -16.16
CA LYS A 98 10.87 -15.73 -14.72
C LYS A 98 10.13 -14.54 -14.11
N LEU A 99 9.28 -14.81 -13.12
CA LEU A 99 8.47 -13.83 -12.42
C LEU A 99 9.04 -13.60 -11.03
N VAL A 100 9.47 -12.38 -10.74
CA VAL A 100 10.05 -12.01 -9.44
C VAL A 100 9.18 -10.98 -8.76
N GLY A 101 8.72 -11.30 -7.53
CA GLY A 101 7.83 -10.45 -6.75
C GLY A 101 8.57 -9.50 -5.81
N TYR A 102 8.08 -8.27 -5.74
CA TYR A 102 8.58 -7.20 -4.87
C TYR A 102 7.43 -6.47 -4.16
N ASN A 103 7.80 -5.70 -3.13
CA ASN A 103 6.86 -4.81 -2.47
C ASN A 103 7.41 -3.38 -2.41
N SER A 104 6.86 -2.48 -3.23
CA SER A 104 7.22 -1.06 -3.22
C SER A 104 6.37 -0.24 -2.23
N ASP A 105 5.26 -0.79 -1.70
CA ASP A 105 4.43 -0.08 -0.70
C ASP A 105 5.24 0.22 0.56
N ILE A 106 6.10 -0.72 1.01
CA ILE A 106 6.95 -0.50 2.19
C ILE A 106 7.92 0.67 1.96
N ILE A 107 8.46 0.82 0.76
CA ILE A 107 9.37 1.91 0.40
C ILE A 107 8.61 3.24 0.45
N GLY A 108 7.48 3.30 -0.24
CA GLY A 108 6.63 4.50 -0.29
C GLY A 108 6.16 4.93 1.09
N PHE A 109 5.66 3.99 1.90
CA PHE A 109 5.20 4.26 3.25
C PHE A 109 6.34 4.74 4.15
N THR A 110 7.44 4.00 4.20
CA THR A 110 8.57 4.32 5.09
C THR A 110 9.15 5.70 4.79
N GLN A 111 9.39 6.02 3.51
CA GLN A 111 9.94 7.31 3.11
C GLN A 111 8.99 8.47 3.37
N SER A 112 7.68 8.27 3.22
CA SER A 112 6.69 9.34 3.41
C SER A 112 6.33 9.60 4.86
N ILE A 113 6.41 8.61 5.76
CA ILE A 113 6.12 8.79 7.19
C ILE A 113 7.34 9.25 7.99
N GLN A 114 8.54 8.79 7.62
CA GLN A 114 9.77 9.02 8.38
C GLN A 114 10.04 10.50 8.74
N PRO A 115 9.84 11.48 7.84
CA PRO A 115 10.07 12.89 8.16
C PRO A 115 9.11 13.47 9.22
N LEU A 116 7.98 12.80 9.47
CA LEU A 116 6.95 13.25 10.42
C LEU A 116 7.14 12.65 11.81
N LEU A 117 7.99 11.64 11.92
CA LEU A 117 8.19 10.93 13.19
C LEU A 117 9.01 11.78 14.17
N GLN A 118 8.57 11.76 15.42
CA GLN A 118 9.21 12.43 16.55
C GLN A 118 9.77 11.38 17.52
N PRO A 119 10.71 11.73 18.41
CA PRO A 119 11.29 10.78 19.37
C PRO A 119 10.32 10.05 20.27
N HIS A 120 9.12 10.63 20.52
CA HIS A 120 8.07 10.04 21.33
C HIS A 120 7.18 9.05 20.56
N HIS A 121 7.22 9.03 19.23
CA HIS A 121 6.48 8.08 18.41
C HIS A 121 7.12 6.69 18.48
N LYS A 122 6.80 5.92 19.53
CA LYS A 122 7.35 4.58 19.78
C LYS A 122 6.40 3.45 19.43
N LYS A 123 5.10 3.73 19.46
CA LYS A 123 4.05 2.73 19.22
C LYS A 123 3.00 3.23 18.24
N ALA A 124 2.49 2.30 17.43
CA ALA A 124 1.52 2.60 16.38
C ALA A 124 0.32 1.65 16.36
N LEU A 125 -0.86 2.20 16.11
CA LEU A 125 -2.07 1.45 15.74
C LEU A 125 -2.17 1.37 14.21
N ILE A 126 -2.34 0.17 13.67
CA ILE A 126 -2.59 -0.05 12.25
C ILE A 126 -4.05 -0.45 12.08
N LEU A 127 -4.88 0.45 11.57
CA LEU A 127 -6.30 0.19 11.33
C LEU A 127 -6.47 -0.60 10.04
N GLY A 128 -6.94 -1.85 10.16
CA GLY A 128 -7.14 -2.76 9.03
C GLY A 128 -6.06 -3.83 8.90
N THR A 129 -6.37 -4.91 8.17
CA THR A 129 -5.57 -6.14 8.06
C THR A 129 -5.37 -6.62 6.62
N GLY A 130 -5.46 -5.72 5.64
CA GLY A 130 -5.26 -6.02 4.21
C GLY A 130 -3.79 -6.03 3.79
N GLY A 131 -3.51 -6.33 2.51
CA GLY A 131 -2.14 -6.42 2.01
C GLY A 131 -1.29 -5.15 2.21
N ALA A 132 -1.89 -3.95 2.14
CA ALA A 132 -1.17 -2.71 2.42
C ALA A 132 -0.78 -2.58 3.90
N SER A 133 -1.61 -3.06 4.82
CA SER A 133 -1.31 -3.01 6.27
C SER A 133 -0.09 -3.84 6.66
N LYS A 134 0.21 -4.91 5.92
CA LYS A 134 1.43 -5.71 6.11
C LYS A 134 2.68 -4.91 5.77
N ALA A 135 2.67 -4.17 4.67
CA ALA A 135 3.77 -3.26 4.31
C ALA A 135 3.95 -2.14 5.34
N VAL A 136 2.85 -1.58 5.86
CA VAL A 136 2.87 -0.60 6.96
C VAL A 136 3.51 -1.18 8.22
N TYR A 137 3.10 -2.37 8.64
CA TYR A 137 3.66 -3.06 9.80
C TYR A 137 5.18 -3.24 9.68
N HIS A 138 5.64 -3.77 8.56
CA HIS A 138 7.07 -3.97 8.33
C HIS A 138 7.82 -2.63 8.20
N GLY A 139 7.22 -1.62 7.59
CA GLY A 139 7.78 -0.26 7.51
C GLY A 139 7.97 0.38 8.89
N LEU A 140 6.96 0.32 9.75
CA LEU A 140 7.04 0.80 11.14
C LEU A 140 8.10 0.03 11.94
N LYS A 141 8.14 -1.30 11.81
CA LYS A 141 9.16 -2.15 12.45
C LYS A 141 10.58 -1.76 12.04
N ASN A 142 10.80 -1.49 10.75
CA ASN A 142 12.11 -1.05 10.25
C ASN A 142 12.52 0.34 10.80
N LEU A 143 11.54 1.18 11.15
CA LEU A 143 11.73 2.48 11.80
C LEU A 143 11.83 2.38 13.33
N GLY A 144 11.81 1.16 13.90
CA GLY A 144 11.90 0.93 15.35
C GLY A 144 10.61 1.27 16.11
N ILE A 145 9.46 1.29 15.42
CA ILE A 145 8.14 1.55 16.01
C ILE A 145 7.41 0.22 16.20
N GLU A 146 7.07 -0.09 17.44
CA GLU A 146 6.22 -1.22 17.79
C GLU A 146 4.79 -0.95 17.29
N SER A 147 4.13 -1.93 16.69
CA SER A 147 2.79 -1.71 16.15
C SER A 147 1.87 -2.89 16.38
N ILE A 148 0.58 -2.59 16.56
CA ILE A 148 -0.49 -3.57 16.72
C ILE A 148 -1.61 -3.28 15.71
N PHE A 149 -2.22 -4.34 15.20
CA PHE A 149 -3.36 -4.22 14.30
C PHE A 149 -4.65 -3.98 15.05
N VAL A 150 -5.51 -3.14 14.46
CA VAL A 150 -6.87 -2.90 14.94
C VAL A 150 -7.86 -3.36 13.86
N SER A 151 -8.81 -4.20 14.23
CA SER A 151 -9.80 -4.76 13.33
C SER A 151 -11.21 -4.71 13.95
N ARG A 152 -12.25 -4.93 13.16
CA ARG A 152 -13.64 -5.01 13.63
C ARG A 152 -13.91 -6.26 14.49
N THR A 153 -13.09 -7.28 14.32
CA THR A 153 -13.16 -8.53 15.07
C THR A 153 -11.74 -9.05 15.29
N HIS A 154 -11.51 -9.76 16.37
CA HIS A 154 -10.24 -10.47 16.58
C HIS A 154 -10.00 -11.49 15.46
N LYS A 155 -8.87 -11.35 14.77
CA LYS A 155 -8.39 -12.31 13.76
C LYS A 155 -7.16 -13.07 14.24
N ALA A 156 -6.47 -12.56 15.28
CA ALA A 156 -5.35 -13.15 15.97
C ALA A 156 -5.33 -12.64 17.41
N GLU A 157 -4.62 -13.33 18.30
CA GLU A 157 -4.51 -13.00 19.74
C GLU A 157 -3.81 -11.66 20.00
N ASP A 158 -2.92 -11.25 19.10
CA ASP A 158 -2.11 -10.03 19.18
C ASP A 158 -2.75 -8.84 18.46
N MET A 159 -4.06 -8.83 18.29
CA MET A 159 -4.83 -7.73 17.68
C MET A 159 -5.78 -7.10 18.67
N LEU A 160 -6.13 -5.84 18.42
CA LEU A 160 -7.20 -5.13 19.11
C LEU A 160 -8.45 -5.00 18.22
N THR A 161 -9.58 -4.86 18.88
CA THR A 161 -10.81 -4.34 18.25
C THR A 161 -10.91 -2.84 18.48
N TYR A 162 -11.81 -2.16 17.76
CA TYR A 162 -12.05 -0.72 17.96
C TYR A 162 -12.62 -0.41 19.35
N GLU A 163 -13.36 -1.34 19.95
CA GLU A 163 -13.95 -1.21 21.29
C GLU A 163 -12.90 -1.32 22.40
N GLU A 164 -11.74 -1.86 22.13
CA GLU A 164 -10.63 -2.01 23.06
C GLU A 164 -9.66 -0.82 23.07
N LEU A 165 -9.92 0.22 22.28
CA LEU A 165 -9.10 1.44 22.21
C LEU A 165 -9.39 2.33 23.44
N THR A 166 -8.86 1.93 24.60
CA THR A 166 -9.00 2.65 25.88
C THR A 166 -8.14 3.93 25.90
N PRO A 167 -8.40 4.87 26.87
CA PRO A 167 -7.55 6.04 27.05
C PRO A 167 -6.07 5.72 27.20
N GLU A 168 -5.73 4.62 27.91
CA GLU A 168 -4.35 4.17 28.14
C GLU A 168 -3.69 3.75 26.83
N ILE A 169 -4.38 2.97 26.00
CA ILE A 169 -3.90 2.55 24.69
C ILE A 169 -3.72 3.77 23.77
N MET A 170 -4.69 4.68 23.74
CA MET A 170 -4.58 5.89 22.92
C MET A 170 -3.43 6.79 23.38
N ALA A 171 -3.15 6.88 24.66
CA ALA A 171 -2.03 7.67 25.18
C ALA A 171 -0.66 7.03 24.85
N GLU A 172 -0.59 5.70 24.73
CA GLU A 172 0.63 4.95 24.47
C GLU A 172 0.95 4.85 22.96
N TYR A 173 -0.09 4.65 22.12
CA TYR A 173 0.03 4.44 20.68
C TYR A 173 -0.22 5.77 19.93
N THR A 174 0.79 6.60 19.88
CA THR A 174 0.68 7.97 19.33
C THR A 174 0.78 8.06 17.80
N VAL A 175 1.08 6.98 17.09
CA VAL A 175 0.99 6.90 15.63
C VAL A 175 -0.23 6.06 15.25
N ILE A 176 -1.11 6.58 14.40
CA ILE A 176 -2.31 5.87 13.96
C ILE A 176 -2.36 5.87 12.44
N VAL A 177 -2.30 4.69 11.85
CA VAL A 177 -2.28 4.51 10.39
C VAL A 177 -3.59 3.90 9.91
N ASN A 178 -4.37 4.65 9.12
CA ASN A 178 -5.54 4.11 8.46
C ASN A 178 -5.13 3.38 7.17
N SER A 179 -5.16 2.06 7.20
CA SER A 179 -4.96 1.18 6.03
C SER A 179 -6.27 0.51 5.55
N THR A 180 -7.42 1.03 6.01
CA THR A 180 -8.74 0.61 5.56
C THR A 180 -9.22 1.47 4.37
N PRO A 181 -10.21 1.00 3.58
CA PRO A 181 -10.86 1.84 2.57
C PRO A 181 -11.92 2.78 3.14
N VAL A 182 -12.06 2.89 4.47
CA VAL A 182 -13.09 3.72 5.12
C VAL A 182 -12.75 5.19 4.98
N GLY A 183 -13.63 5.95 4.34
CA GLY A 183 -13.43 7.38 4.02
C GLY A 183 -12.97 7.64 2.60
N MET A 184 -12.75 6.58 1.78
CA MET A 184 -12.43 6.70 0.37
C MET A 184 -13.65 7.11 -0.45
N PHE A 185 -13.44 7.95 -1.47
CA PHE A 185 -14.47 8.30 -2.45
C PHE A 185 -15.15 7.04 -3.05
N PRO A 186 -16.48 6.98 -3.22
CA PRO A 186 -17.44 8.08 -2.95
C PRO A 186 -17.94 8.19 -1.49
N LYS A 187 -17.55 7.29 -0.60
CA LYS A 187 -18.05 7.23 0.80
C LYS A 187 -17.21 8.10 1.74
N VAL A 188 -17.08 9.38 1.41
CA VAL A 188 -16.18 10.34 2.09
C VAL A 188 -16.65 10.78 3.49
N ASP A 189 -17.92 10.53 3.82
CA ASP A 189 -18.52 10.91 5.11
C ASP A 189 -18.30 9.88 6.22
N PHE A 190 -17.49 8.86 5.95
CA PHE A 190 -17.11 7.84 6.92
C PHE A 190 -15.65 7.98 7.35
N CYS A 191 -15.34 7.49 8.54
CA CYS A 191 -13.98 7.36 9.05
C CYS A 191 -13.87 6.13 9.97
N PRO A 192 -12.67 5.59 10.23
CA PRO A 192 -12.49 4.57 11.25
C PRO A 192 -13.05 4.98 12.60
N ASN A 193 -13.66 4.06 13.32
CA ASN A 193 -14.34 4.34 14.60
C ASN A 193 -13.37 4.30 15.78
N ILE A 194 -12.44 5.27 15.84
CA ILE A 194 -11.52 5.44 16.96
C ILE A 194 -12.03 6.55 17.91
N PRO A 195 -11.64 6.59 19.20
CA PRO A 195 -12.00 7.65 20.14
C PRO A 195 -11.22 8.94 19.85
N TYR A 196 -11.68 9.74 18.88
CA TYR A 196 -11.01 10.97 18.42
C TYR A 196 -10.81 12.00 19.52
N GLU A 197 -11.69 12.05 20.52
CA GLU A 197 -11.61 12.94 21.68
C GLU A 197 -10.39 12.68 22.58
N LEU A 198 -9.76 11.52 22.45
CA LEU A 198 -8.53 11.15 23.16
C LEU A 198 -7.25 11.52 22.40
N LEU A 199 -7.37 12.05 21.18
CA LEU A 199 -6.22 12.52 20.42
C LEU A 199 -5.65 13.81 21.01
N THR A 200 -4.35 14.02 20.82
CA THR A 200 -3.59 15.17 21.33
C THR A 200 -2.62 15.65 20.25
N PRO A 201 -1.96 16.82 20.41
CA PRO A 201 -0.90 17.27 19.49
C PRO A 201 0.31 16.32 19.38
N ASN A 202 0.43 15.33 20.27
CA ASN A 202 1.48 14.31 20.18
C ASN A 202 1.13 13.16 19.21
N HIS A 203 -0.11 13.14 18.69
CA HIS A 203 -0.51 12.08 17.75
C HIS A 203 -0.16 12.45 16.31
N LEU A 204 0.23 11.41 15.55
CA LEU A 204 0.39 11.42 14.10
C LEU A 204 -0.65 10.49 13.48
N LEU A 205 -1.58 11.05 12.72
CA LEU A 205 -2.56 10.28 11.94
C LEU A 205 -2.11 10.21 10.47
N TYR A 206 -1.81 9.02 10.02
CA TYR A 206 -1.44 8.75 8.64
C TYR A 206 -2.56 8.00 7.93
N ASP A 207 -3.14 8.58 6.89
CA ASP A 207 -4.16 7.93 6.08
C ASP A 207 -3.55 7.41 4.77
N LEU A 208 -3.68 6.11 4.48
CA LEU A 208 -3.23 5.58 3.18
C LEU A 208 -4.09 6.08 2.02
N LEU A 209 -5.27 6.61 2.31
CA LEU A 209 -6.14 7.20 1.31
C LEU A 209 -5.57 8.54 0.81
N TYR A 210 -5.78 8.81 -0.48
CA TYR A 210 -5.40 10.07 -1.14
C TYR A 210 -6.58 10.75 -1.84
N ASN A 211 -7.71 10.08 -1.94
CA ASN A 211 -8.95 10.62 -2.51
C ASN A 211 -10.14 10.31 -1.56
N PRO A 212 -10.70 11.33 -0.90
CA PRO A 212 -10.42 12.77 -1.02
C PRO A 212 -9.04 13.16 -0.47
N ASN A 213 -8.52 14.33 -0.86
CA ASN A 213 -7.22 14.83 -0.40
C ASN A 213 -7.16 15.03 1.13
N VAL A 214 -8.29 15.40 1.73
CA VAL A 214 -8.47 15.50 3.19
C VAL A 214 -9.66 14.62 3.58
N THR A 215 -9.39 13.49 4.21
CA THR A 215 -10.42 12.55 4.67
C THR A 215 -11.08 13.00 5.96
N LEU A 216 -12.23 12.44 6.32
CA LEU A 216 -12.88 12.71 7.61
C LEU A 216 -12.01 12.28 8.80
N PHE A 217 -11.24 11.18 8.66
CA PHE A 217 -10.24 10.73 9.63
C PHE A 217 -9.23 11.84 9.93
N MET A 218 -8.66 12.44 8.89
CA MET A 218 -7.71 13.54 9.03
C MET A 218 -8.34 14.78 9.66
N LYS A 219 -9.53 15.20 9.20
CA LYS A 219 -10.25 16.37 9.75
C LYS A 219 -10.50 16.23 11.24
N LYS A 220 -10.92 15.06 11.69
CA LYS A 220 -11.16 14.80 13.12
C LYS A 220 -9.86 14.79 13.93
N GLY A 221 -8.77 14.27 13.37
CA GLY A 221 -7.44 14.33 14.00
C GLY A 221 -6.92 15.75 14.15
N GLU A 222 -7.00 16.53 13.07
CA GLU A 222 -6.57 17.93 13.04
C GLU A 222 -7.37 18.80 14.03
N ALA A 223 -8.67 18.54 14.20
CA ALA A 223 -9.51 19.22 15.18
C ALA A 223 -9.05 19.01 16.63
N GLN A 224 -8.31 17.95 16.91
CA GLN A 224 -7.68 17.66 18.22
C GLN A 224 -6.21 18.11 18.30
N GLY A 225 -5.72 18.78 17.24
CA GLY A 225 -4.33 19.26 17.15
C GLY A 225 -3.33 18.21 16.71
N ALA A 226 -3.74 17.01 16.32
CA ALA A 226 -2.85 15.98 15.82
C ALA A 226 -2.24 16.35 14.46
N VAL A 227 -1.03 15.89 14.21
CA VAL A 227 -0.41 15.96 12.87
C VAL A 227 -1.11 14.96 11.96
N VAL A 228 -1.46 15.38 10.73
CA VAL A 228 -2.18 14.52 9.79
C VAL A 228 -1.46 14.45 8.43
N LYS A 229 -1.52 13.29 7.78
CA LYS A 229 -0.91 13.06 6.46
C LYS A 229 -1.79 12.14 5.63
N ASN A 230 -1.96 12.46 4.34
CA ASN A 230 -2.62 11.57 3.38
C ASN A 230 -1.62 10.67 2.63
N GLY A 231 -2.14 9.70 1.89
CA GLY A 231 -1.37 8.67 1.19
C GLY A 231 -0.79 9.09 -0.17
N LEU A 232 -0.95 10.35 -0.62
CA LEU A 232 -0.53 10.75 -1.97
C LEU A 232 0.98 10.61 -2.18
N GLU A 233 1.78 11.03 -1.21
CA GLU A 233 3.24 10.91 -1.31
C GLU A 233 3.69 9.44 -1.31
N MET A 234 3.08 8.60 -0.47
CA MET A 234 3.31 7.15 -0.50
C MET A 234 3.00 6.56 -1.88
N LEU A 235 1.88 6.97 -2.49
CA LEU A 235 1.45 6.53 -3.81
C LEU A 235 2.49 6.89 -4.90
N LEU A 236 3.05 8.08 -4.84
CA LEU A 236 4.09 8.52 -5.79
C LEU A 236 5.40 7.77 -5.57
N LEU A 237 5.87 7.70 -4.33
CA LEU A 237 7.13 7.04 -3.99
C LEU A 237 7.12 5.54 -4.32
N GLN A 238 6.00 4.83 -4.09
CA GLN A 238 5.87 3.43 -4.48
C GLN A 238 5.88 3.24 -6.00
N ALA A 239 5.36 4.21 -6.77
CA ALA A 239 5.41 4.18 -8.22
C ALA A 239 6.84 4.39 -8.75
N PHE A 240 7.59 5.33 -8.16
CA PHE A 240 9.03 5.49 -8.46
C PHE A 240 9.80 4.22 -8.15
N ALA A 241 9.59 3.64 -6.97
CA ALA A 241 10.25 2.40 -6.57
C ALA A 241 9.89 1.22 -7.50
N ALA A 242 8.65 1.12 -7.97
CA ALA A 242 8.24 0.11 -8.95
C ALA A 242 9.01 0.27 -10.27
N TRP A 243 9.15 1.51 -10.77
CA TRP A 243 9.93 1.81 -11.96
C TRP A 243 11.40 1.37 -11.82
N GLU A 244 12.04 1.71 -10.71
CA GLU A 244 13.41 1.28 -10.41
C GLU A 244 13.55 -0.25 -10.33
N ILE A 245 12.58 -0.93 -9.74
CA ILE A 245 12.56 -2.40 -9.63
C ILE A 245 12.52 -3.05 -11.03
N TRP A 246 11.70 -2.56 -11.93
CA TRP A 246 11.63 -3.12 -13.29
C TRP A 246 12.93 -2.94 -14.08
N HIS A 247 13.75 -1.92 -13.76
CA HIS A 247 14.98 -1.58 -14.48
C HIS A 247 16.29 -2.04 -13.79
N LYS A 248 16.20 -2.60 -12.58
CA LYS A 248 17.33 -3.29 -11.93
C LYS A 248 17.58 -4.63 -12.65
#